data_5ae31e45f3f8505d5482e85b87737991
#
_entry.id   5ae31e45f3f8505d5482e85b87737991
#
_cell.length_a   1.000
_cell.length_b   1.000
_cell.length_c   1.000
_cell.angle_alpha   90.00
_cell.angle_beta   90.00
_cell.angle_gamma   90.00
#
_symmetry.space_group_name_H-M   'P 1'
#
loop_
_entity.id
_entity.type
_entity.pdbx_description
1 polymer ?
#
loop_
_entity_poly.entity_id
_entity_poly.type
_entity_poly.pdbx_seq_one_letter_code
_entity_poly.pdbx_strand_id
1 'polypeptide(L)'
;MTYRLDGEGGLHICYEGRSDRETVFNMTNHSYFNLAGQEHPEKAVHQVLSMPARHFCPDDAQNIPTGEECPVADTPMDFRVPKPISQDLDADYEPLHLQGGYDHNFEVFCNPCATLTDPESGRSMSVYTDCPGVQLYSGNYLDQTGKDGVHYGKHSGIALETQFYPDALNKPQWKKPIVPAGKRYVSETVYRFSWR
;
A
#
# COMPACT_ATOMS: atom_id res chain seq x y z
N MET A 1 -0.72 -3.14 -19.49
CA MET A 1 0.12 -2.65 -18.38
C MET A 1 1.52 -2.39 -18.93
N THR A 2 2.13 -1.26 -18.56
CA THR A 2 3.46 -0.85 -19.01
C THR A 2 4.33 -0.53 -17.81
N TYR A 3 5.52 -1.11 -17.76
CA TYR A 3 6.57 -0.75 -16.80
C TYR A 3 7.61 0.12 -17.49
N ARG A 4 7.98 1.23 -16.87
CA ARG A 4 9.00 2.16 -17.38
C ARG A 4 9.91 2.61 -16.25
N LEU A 5 11.20 2.54 -16.48
CA LEU A 5 12.21 3.18 -15.62
C LEU A 5 12.55 4.56 -16.20
N ASP A 6 12.58 5.57 -15.35
CA ASP A 6 13.09 6.89 -15.72
C ASP A 6 14.55 7.08 -15.26
N GLY A 7 15.18 8.19 -15.69
CA GLY A 7 16.57 8.52 -15.30
C GLY A 7 16.73 9.04 -13.88
N GLU A 8 15.65 9.15 -13.10
CA GLU A 8 15.63 9.72 -11.76
C GLU A 8 15.25 8.69 -10.67
N GLY A 9 15.38 7.38 -10.99
CA GLY A 9 15.09 6.28 -10.08
C GLY A 9 13.59 5.96 -9.93
N GLY A 10 12.75 6.44 -10.84
CA GLY A 10 11.33 6.16 -10.85
C GLY A 10 11.00 4.88 -11.63
N LEU A 11 10.31 3.93 -10.97
CA LEU A 11 9.62 2.82 -11.59
C LEU A 11 8.16 3.22 -11.79
N HIS A 12 7.78 3.49 -13.03
CA HIS A 12 6.42 3.80 -13.45
C HIS A 12 5.66 2.53 -13.79
N ILE A 13 4.48 2.37 -13.24
CA ILE A 13 3.54 1.29 -13.56
C ILE A 13 2.27 1.94 -14.10
N CYS A 14 2.10 1.87 -15.42
CA CYS A 14 0.96 2.47 -16.12
C CYS A 14 -0.02 1.36 -16.48
N TYR A 15 -1.27 1.55 -16.07
CA TYR A 15 -2.39 0.68 -16.41
C TYR A 15 -3.24 1.35 -17.49
N GLU A 16 -3.62 0.57 -18.48
CA GLU A 16 -4.58 0.98 -19.48
C GLU A 16 -5.58 -0.15 -19.71
N GLY A 17 -6.86 0.19 -19.73
CA GLY A 17 -7.94 -0.76 -19.96
C GLY A 17 -9.05 -0.16 -20.82
N ARG A 18 -9.73 -1.03 -21.55
CA ARG A 18 -10.94 -0.69 -22.31
C ARG A 18 -11.88 -1.89 -22.31
N SER A 19 -13.17 -1.64 -22.24
CA SER A 19 -14.20 -2.67 -22.31
C SER A 19 -15.29 -2.25 -23.31
N ASP A 20 -15.94 -3.22 -23.95
CA ASP A 20 -17.14 -3.03 -24.78
C ASP A 20 -18.40 -2.83 -23.97
N ARG A 21 -18.33 -3.04 -22.65
CA ARG A 21 -19.43 -2.82 -21.71
C ARG A 21 -18.94 -1.98 -20.53
N GLU A 22 -19.87 -1.36 -19.81
CA GLU A 22 -19.56 -0.75 -18.52
C GLU A 22 -18.95 -1.82 -17.59
N THR A 23 -17.84 -1.50 -16.95
CA THR A 23 -17.12 -2.45 -16.12
C THR A 23 -16.33 -1.74 -15.00
N VAL A 24 -15.75 -2.53 -14.13
CA VAL A 24 -14.90 -2.09 -13.03
C VAL A 24 -13.44 -2.26 -13.41
N PHE A 25 -12.65 -1.20 -13.22
CA PHE A 25 -11.19 -1.26 -13.27
C PHE A 25 -10.63 -0.77 -11.93
N ASN A 26 -10.13 -1.69 -11.10
CA ASN A 26 -9.39 -1.37 -9.89
C ASN A 26 -8.07 -2.15 -9.93
N MET A 27 -7.09 -1.57 -10.62
CA MET A 27 -5.79 -2.17 -10.85
C MET A 27 -4.81 -1.71 -9.79
N THR A 28 -4.07 -2.64 -9.21
CA THR A 28 -3.00 -2.36 -8.25
C THR A 28 -1.74 -3.15 -8.56
N ASN A 29 -0.66 -2.89 -7.81
CA ASN A 29 0.58 -3.66 -7.83
C ASN A 29 0.88 -4.15 -6.42
N HIS A 30 1.02 -5.46 -6.27
CA HIS A 30 1.25 -6.12 -4.97
C HIS A 30 2.72 -6.53 -4.81
N SER A 31 3.64 -5.63 -5.15
CA SER A 31 5.05 -5.85 -4.84
C SER A 31 5.32 -5.72 -3.35
N TYR A 32 6.10 -6.64 -2.81
CA TYR A 32 6.62 -6.56 -1.45
C TYR A 32 7.97 -5.85 -1.45
N PHE A 33 8.11 -4.83 -0.61
CA PHE A 33 9.32 -4.04 -0.48
C PHE A 33 10.03 -4.33 0.84
N ASN A 34 11.33 -4.58 0.72
CA ASN A 34 12.26 -4.61 1.83
C ASN A 34 13.54 -3.87 1.41
N LEU A 35 13.68 -2.62 1.81
CA LEU A 35 14.79 -1.75 1.41
C LEU A 35 16.11 -2.13 2.11
N ALA A 36 16.07 -2.92 3.20
CA ALA A 36 17.25 -3.53 3.78
C ALA A 36 17.87 -4.61 2.86
N GLY A 37 17.05 -5.16 1.95
CA GLY A 37 17.44 -6.22 1.01
C GLY A 37 16.83 -7.57 1.37
N GLN A 38 16.73 -8.45 0.38
CA GLN A 38 16.09 -9.76 0.53
C GLN A 38 16.78 -10.66 1.56
N GLU A 39 18.08 -10.45 1.79
CA GLU A 39 18.89 -11.24 2.73
C GLU A 39 18.56 -10.94 4.20
N HIS A 40 17.74 -9.91 4.44
CA HIS A 40 17.33 -9.44 5.75
C HIS A 40 15.81 -9.39 5.89
N PRO A 41 15.09 -10.52 5.71
CA PRO A 41 13.64 -10.53 5.73
C PRO A 41 13.05 -9.99 7.04
N GLU A 42 13.73 -10.18 8.17
CA GLU A 42 13.33 -9.71 9.49
C GLU A 42 13.34 -8.18 9.63
N LYS A 43 14.05 -7.47 8.74
CA LYS A 43 14.16 -6.00 8.79
C LYS A 43 13.01 -5.26 8.09
N ALA A 44 12.17 -5.95 7.34
CA ALA A 44 11.14 -5.30 6.54
C ALA A 44 10.19 -4.42 7.36
N VAL A 45 9.78 -4.84 8.56
CA VAL A 45 8.90 -4.05 9.44
C VAL A 45 9.64 -2.96 10.24
N HIS A 46 10.97 -2.97 10.24
CA HIS A 46 11.78 -1.91 10.89
C HIS A 46 11.98 -0.70 9.97
N GLN A 47 11.58 -0.78 8.72
CA GLN A 47 11.54 0.35 7.81
C GLN A 47 10.63 1.44 8.37
N VAL A 48 11.07 2.69 8.23
CA VAL A 48 10.33 3.88 8.64
C VAL A 48 9.35 4.25 7.56
N LEU A 49 8.06 4.27 7.90
CA LEU A 49 6.98 4.72 7.02
C LEU A 49 6.55 6.14 7.39
N SER A 50 6.37 6.97 6.37
CA SER A 50 5.66 8.24 6.44
C SER A 50 4.49 8.21 5.46
N MET A 51 3.29 8.52 5.95
CA MET A 51 2.08 8.57 5.13
C MET A 51 1.20 9.72 5.62
N PRO A 52 0.97 10.75 4.78
CA PRO A 52 0.23 11.94 5.21
C PRO A 52 -1.28 11.74 5.30
N ALA A 53 -1.78 10.51 5.14
CA ALA A 53 -3.19 10.16 5.25
C ALA A 53 -3.82 10.65 6.56
N ARG A 54 -5.06 11.14 6.47
CA ARG A 54 -5.85 11.59 7.63
C ARG A 54 -6.82 10.52 8.12
N HIS A 55 -7.19 9.59 7.22
CA HIS A 55 -8.16 8.54 7.47
C HIS A 55 -7.66 7.20 6.92
N PHE A 56 -8.16 6.13 7.52
CA PHE A 56 -8.05 4.77 7.03
C PHE A 56 -9.43 4.10 7.06
N CYS A 57 -9.59 3.01 6.32
CA CYS A 57 -10.81 2.21 6.32
C CYS A 57 -10.61 1.01 7.24
N PRO A 58 -11.40 0.88 8.32
CA PRO A 58 -11.42 -0.34 9.12
C PRO A 58 -12.18 -1.45 8.41
N ASP A 59 -11.72 -2.68 8.62
CA ASP A 59 -12.36 -3.89 8.12
C ASP A 59 -13.18 -4.58 9.22
N ASP A 60 -14.15 -5.39 8.82
CA ASP A 60 -14.87 -6.29 9.70
C ASP A 60 -14.11 -7.64 9.89
N ALA A 61 -14.71 -8.54 10.67
CA ALA A 61 -14.13 -9.86 10.95
C ALA A 61 -14.03 -10.79 9.71
N GLN A 62 -14.58 -10.40 8.58
CA GLN A 62 -14.48 -11.07 7.28
C GLN A 62 -13.47 -10.41 6.35
N ASN A 63 -12.69 -9.43 6.85
CA ASN A 63 -11.72 -8.64 6.08
C ASN A 63 -12.40 -7.82 4.97
N ILE A 64 -13.60 -7.33 5.21
CA ILE A 64 -14.33 -6.47 4.29
C ILE A 64 -14.41 -5.06 4.90
N PRO A 65 -14.06 -3.99 4.17
CA PRO A 65 -14.19 -2.63 4.66
C PRO A 65 -15.60 -2.33 5.14
N THR A 66 -15.71 -1.80 6.37
CA THR A 66 -17.02 -1.46 6.99
C THR A 66 -17.75 -0.35 6.23
N GLY A 67 -17.02 0.49 5.51
CA GLY A 67 -17.50 1.69 4.84
C GLY A 67 -17.26 2.96 5.64
N GLU A 68 -16.68 2.84 6.80
CA GLU A 68 -16.24 3.98 7.61
C GLU A 68 -14.89 4.51 7.14
N GLU A 69 -14.63 5.77 7.40
CA GLU A 69 -13.34 6.43 7.28
C GLU A 69 -12.94 6.95 8.65
N CYS A 70 -12.10 6.17 9.34
CA CYS A 70 -11.68 6.49 10.70
C CYS A 70 -10.45 7.41 10.69
N PRO A 71 -10.40 8.45 11.56
CA PRO A 71 -9.22 9.29 11.66
C PRO A 71 -8.03 8.48 12.17
N VAL A 72 -6.85 8.73 11.59
CA VAL A 72 -5.61 8.09 12.03
C VAL A 72 -5.07 8.70 13.33
N ALA A 73 -5.45 9.94 13.64
CA ALA A 73 -4.94 10.68 14.78
C ALA A 73 -5.10 9.93 16.10
N ASP A 74 -4.03 9.90 16.90
CA ASP A 74 -3.98 9.26 18.21
C ASP A 74 -4.23 7.73 18.17
N THR A 75 -3.96 7.10 17.02
CA THR A 75 -4.08 5.64 16.83
C THR A 75 -2.77 5.04 16.30
N PRO A 76 -2.59 3.70 16.37
CA PRO A 76 -1.49 3.01 15.72
C PRO A 76 -1.39 3.25 14.21
N MET A 77 -2.48 3.66 13.56
CA MET A 77 -2.55 3.97 12.13
C MET A 77 -1.94 5.33 11.75
N ASP A 78 -1.46 6.12 12.71
CA ASP A 78 -0.92 7.46 12.44
C ASP A 78 0.54 7.40 11.99
N PHE A 79 0.75 7.49 10.67
CA PHE A 79 2.06 7.60 10.03
C PHE A 79 2.35 9.03 9.51
N ARG A 80 1.59 10.05 9.93
CA ARG A 80 1.85 11.45 9.56
C ARG A 80 3.18 11.95 10.13
N VAL A 81 3.56 11.44 11.29
CA VAL A 81 4.93 11.53 11.82
C VAL A 81 5.63 10.22 11.45
N PRO A 82 6.79 10.28 10.75
CA PRO A 82 7.50 9.08 10.35
C PRO A 82 7.84 8.18 11.55
N LYS A 83 7.52 6.89 11.45
CA LYS A 83 7.82 5.89 12.49
C LYS A 83 8.10 4.51 11.88
N PRO A 84 8.87 3.64 12.56
CA PRO A 84 9.00 2.25 12.14
C PRO A 84 7.63 1.56 12.12
N ILE A 85 7.37 0.73 11.11
CA ILE A 85 6.11 -0.03 11.03
C ILE A 85 5.96 -0.93 12.25
N SER A 86 7.07 -1.51 12.73
CA SER A 86 7.10 -2.37 13.92
C SER A 86 6.74 -1.66 15.23
N GLN A 87 6.75 -0.32 15.28
CA GLN A 87 6.53 0.41 16.51
C GLN A 87 5.18 0.10 17.17
N ASP A 88 4.14 0.01 16.37
CA ASP A 88 2.78 -0.19 16.86
C ASP A 88 2.13 -1.48 16.29
N LEU A 89 2.93 -2.35 15.65
CA LEU A 89 2.43 -3.54 14.95
C LEU A 89 1.68 -4.50 15.90
N ASP A 90 2.13 -4.59 17.16
CA ASP A 90 1.55 -5.42 18.21
C ASP A 90 0.72 -4.59 19.23
N ALA A 91 0.31 -3.37 18.86
CA ALA A 91 -0.50 -2.52 19.72
C ALA A 91 -1.86 -3.18 20.01
N ASP A 92 -2.40 -2.96 21.22
CA ASP A 92 -3.75 -3.39 21.58
C ASP A 92 -4.79 -2.53 20.87
N TYR A 93 -4.98 -2.81 19.57
CA TYR A 93 -5.87 -2.08 18.68
C TYR A 93 -6.62 -3.06 17.78
N GLU A 94 -7.95 -3.06 17.87
CA GLU A 94 -8.82 -4.04 17.22
C GLU A 94 -8.55 -4.21 15.72
N PRO A 95 -8.39 -3.14 14.90
CA PRO A 95 -8.09 -3.31 13.48
C PRO A 95 -6.81 -4.11 13.21
N LEU A 96 -5.75 -3.89 13.99
CA LEU A 96 -4.50 -4.65 13.86
C LEU A 96 -4.67 -6.12 14.28
N HIS A 97 -5.45 -6.37 15.34
CA HIS A 97 -5.72 -7.73 15.80
C HIS A 97 -6.49 -8.54 14.77
N LEU A 98 -7.51 -7.96 14.14
CA LEU A 98 -8.32 -8.63 13.11
C LEU A 98 -7.48 -9.09 11.92
N GLN A 99 -6.50 -8.28 11.50
CA GLN A 99 -5.67 -8.53 10.33
C GLN A 99 -4.32 -9.21 10.67
N GLY A 100 -3.99 -9.35 11.96
CA GLY A 100 -2.68 -9.84 12.39
C GLY A 100 -1.51 -8.92 12.05
N GLY A 101 -1.79 -7.62 11.90
CA GLY A 101 -0.90 -6.56 11.51
C GLY A 101 -1.60 -5.49 10.66
N TYR A 102 -0.84 -4.68 9.94
CA TYR A 102 -1.43 -3.73 8.98
C TYR A 102 -1.91 -4.48 7.73
N ASP A 103 -3.16 -4.24 7.35
CA ASP A 103 -3.77 -4.62 6.08
C ASP A 103 -4.98 -3.71 5.84
N HIS A 104 -4.73 -2.42 5.65
CA HIS A 104 -5.77 -1.40 5.64
C HIS A 104 -5.56 -0.40 4.51
N ASN A 105 -6.67 0.07 3.94
CA ASN A 105 -6.65 1.13 2.95
C ASN A 105 -6.62 2.51 3.62
N PHE A 106 -5.67 3.35 3.19
CA PHE A 106 -5.50 4.73 3.63
C PHE A 106 -5.91 5.70 2.54
N GLU A 107 -6.43 6.86 2.95
CA GLU A 107 -6.78 7.97 2.07
C GLU A 107 -5.53 8.51 1.35
N VAL A 108 -5.64 8.76 0.04
CA VAL A 108 -4.66 9.51 -0.74
C VAL A 108 -5.23 10.86 -1.13
N PHE A 109 -4.68 11.95 -0.59
CA PHE A 109 -5.08 13.31 -0.93
C PHE A 109 -3.91 14.17 -1.43
N CYS A 110 -2.68 13.69 -1.35
CA CYS A 110 -1.49 14.35 -1.88
C CYS A 110 -0.43 13.34 -2.33
N ASN A 111 0.59 13.81 -3.02
CA ASN A 111 1.74 13.03 -3.45
C ASN A 111 3.06 13.66 -2.96
N PRO A 112 4.05 12.86 -2.52
CA PRO A 112 3.96 11.41 -2.38
C PRO A 112 2.91 11.00 -1.35
N CYS A 113 2.16 9.93 -1.64
CA CYS A 113 1.17 9.41 -0.71
C CYS A 113 1.77 8.55 0.41
N ALA A 114 2.97 8.02 0.18
CA ALA A 114 3.76 7.30 1.18
C ALA A 114 5.25 7.45 0.88
N THR A 115 6.07 7.36 1.92
CA THR A 115 7.53 7.23 1.80
C THR A 115 8.00 6.17 2.79
N LEU A 116 8.70 5.16 2.27
CA LEU A 116 9.31 4.07 3.02
C LEU A 116 10.82 4.28 3.01
N THR A 117 11.47 4.18 4.17
CA THR A 117 12.92 4.36 4.30
C THR A 117 13.53 3.28 5.18
N ASP A 118 14.61 2.70 4.74
CA ASP A 118 15.46 1.88 5.61
C ASP A 118 16.61 2.75 6.17
N PRO A 119 16.62 3.01 7.49
CA PRO A 119 17.61 3.92 8.08
C PRO A 119 19.03 3.36 8.06
N GLU A 120 19.21 2.03 8.01
CA GLU A 120 20.55 1.42 8.01
C GLU A 120 21.21 1.52 6.64
N SER A 121 20.49 1.18 5.57
CA SER A 121 21.04 1.25 4.20
C SER A 121 20.95 2.64 3.57
N GLY A 122 20.15 3.54 4.14
CA GLY A 122 19.85 4.87 3.58
C GLY A 122 18.96 4.84 2.34
N ARG A 123 18.46 3.67 1.94
CA ARG A 123 17.52 3.55 0.80
C ARG A 123 16.16 4.07 1.18
N SER A 124 15.53 4.77 0.25
CA SER A 124 14.18 5.32 0.41
C SER A 124 13.37 5.10 -0.87
N MET A 125 12.07 4.94 -0.70
CA MET A 125 11.10 4.80 -1.79
C MET A 125 9.91 5.70 -1.51
N SER A 126 9.64 6.65 -2.42
CA SER A 126 8.44 7.49 -2.38
C SER A 126 7.42 7.00 -3.39
N VAL A 127 6.15 6.95 -2.99
CA VAL A 127 5.03 6.44 -3.79
C VAL A 127 4.17 7.61 -4.27
N TYR A 128 3.93 7.65 -5.58
CA TYR A 128 3.06 8.63 -6.24
C TYR A 128 1.97 7.88 -7.00
N THR A 129 0.74 8.40 -6.96
CA THR A 129 -0.40 7.76 -7.64
C THR A 129 -1.49 8.76 -7.97
N ASP A 130 -2.33 8.42 -8.95
CA ASP A 130 -3.59 9.08 -9.26
C ASP A 130 -4.81 8.37 -8.62
N CYS A 131 -4.57 7.27 -7.89
CA CYS A 131 -5.59 6.54 -7.16
C CYS A 131 -5.99 7.25 -5.86
N PRO A 132 -7.24 7.05 -5.39
CA PRO A 132 -7.75 7.69 -4.17
C PRO A 132 -7.27 7.04 -2.88
N GLY A 133 -6.71 5.84 -2.93
CA GLY A 133 -6.29 5.06 -1.76
C GLY A 133 -4.97 4.32 -1.97
N VAL A 134 -4.37 3.93 -0.85
CA VAL A 134 -3.22 3.04 -0.79
C VAL A 134 -3.41 2.03 0.34
N GLN A 135 -3.34 0.74 0.01
CA GLN A 135 -3.33 -0.33 1.00
C GLN A 135 -1.93 -0.46 1.58
N LEU A 136 -1.82 -0.37 2.88
CA LEU A 136 -0.63 -0.77 3.62
C LEU A 136 -0.81 -2.19 4.10
N TYR A 137 0.03 -3.11 3.59
CA TYR A 137 0.05 -4.50 4.05
C TYR A 137 1.42 -4.87 4.58
N SER A 138 1.47 -5.34 5.82
CA SER A 138 2.72 -5.69 6.52
C SER A 138 3.13 -7.17 6.35
N GLY A 139 2.63 -7.86 5.32
CA GLY A 139 3.03 -9.24 5.02
C GLY A 139 2.62 -10.25 6.10
N ASN A 140 1.43 -10.10 6.67
CA ASN A 140 0.94 -10.81 7.85
C ASN A 140 0.87 -12.34 7.68
N TYR A 141 0.71 -12.80 6.44
CA TYR A 141 0.54 -14.21 6.08
C TYR A 141 1.63 -14.74 5.14
N LEU A 142 2.75 -14.00 5.02
CA LEU A 142 3.89 -14.49 4.22
C LEU A 142 4.48 -15.74 4.88
N ASP A 143 4.65 -16.78 4.05
CA ASP A 143 5.30 -18.05 4.39
C ASP A 143 5.76 -18.72 3.09
N GLN A 144 6.82 -18.19 2.48
CA GLN A 144 7.31 -18.61 1.17
C GLN A 144 8.82 -18.73 1.17
N THR A 145 9.35 -19.69 0.41
CA THR A 145 10.77 -19.71 0.08
C THR A 145 10.96 -19.07 -1.29
N GLY A 146 11.72 -18.02 -1.32
CA GLY A 146 11.97 -17.24 -2.52
C GLY A 146 13.34 -17.47 -3.14
N LYS A 147 13.85 -16.43 -3.76
CA LYS A 147 15.13 -16.41 -4.45
C LYS A 147 16.27 -16.82 -3.49
N ASP A 148 17.22 -17.58 -4.02
CA ASP A 148 18.41 -18.08 -3.31
C ASP A 148 18.10 -18.91 -2.04
N GLY A 149 16.87 -19.46 -1.93
CA GLY A 149 16.44 -20.24 -0.78
C GLY A 149 16.11 -19.42 0.47
N VAL A 150 16.04 -18.10 0.36
CA VAL A 150 15.65 -17.23 1.48
C VAL A 150 14.19 -17.46 1.82
N HIS A 151 13.92 -17.70 3.11
CA HIS A 151 12.56 -17.85 3.61
C HIS A 151 11.96 -16.48 3.93
N TYR A 152 10.83 -16.15 3.31
CA TYR A 152 10.04 -14.96 3.60
C TYR A 152 8.87 -15.37 4.49
N GLY A 153 9.06 -15.23 5.78
CA GLY A 153 8.03 -15.47 6.79
C GLY A 153 7.16 -14.23 7.04
N LYS A 154 6.32 -14.33 8.07
CA LYS A 154 5.47 -13.22 8.52
C LYS A 154 6.29 -11.93 8.65
N HIS A 155 5.78 -10.84 8.09
CA HIS A 155 6.37 -9.49 8.15
C HIS A 155 7.70 -9.31 7.40
N SER A 156 8.01 -10.17 6.43
CA SER A 156 9.25 -10.08 5.65
C SER A 156 9.21 -9.12 4.47
N GLY A 157 8.10 -8.42 4.27
CA GLY A 157 7.94 -7.44 3.19
C GLY A 157 6.72 -6.57 3.40
N ILE A 158 6.80 -5.35 2.87
CA ILE A 158 5.74 -4.34 2.98
C ILE A 158 5.15 -4.10 1.59
N ALA A 159 3.84 -4.25 1.43
CA ALA A 159 3.15 -3.83 0.21
C ALA A 159 2.51 -2.44 0.42
N LEU A 160 2.61 -1.62 -0.62
CA LEU A 160 1.96 -0.31 -0.73
C LEU A 160 1.19 -0.31 -2.05
N GLU A 161 -0.08 -0.69 -1.97
CA GLU A 161 -0.93 -1.00 -3.12
C GLU A 161 -1.86 0.18 -3.41
N THR A 162 -1.53 0.93 -4.43
CA THR A 162 -2.35 2.08 -4.83
C THR A 162 -3.58 1.62 -5.61
N GLN A 163 -4.77 2.08 -5.19
CA GLN A 163 -6.03 1.55 -5.73
C GLN A 163 -7.22 2.46 -5.39
N PHE A 164 -8.38 2.14 -5.96
CA PHE A 164 -9.65 2.57 -5.38
C PHE A 164 -9.92 1.76 -4.11
N TYR A 165 -10.69 2.33 -3.20
CA TYR A 165 -11.03 1.67 -1.94
C TYR A 165 -11.62 0.28 -2.19
N PRO A 166 -11.15 -0.76 -1.48
CA PRO A 166 -11.74 -2.10 -1.58
C PRO A 166 -13.24 -2.05 -1.27
N ASP A 167 -14.03 -2.87 -1.96
CA ASP A 167 -15.49 -2.91 -1.85
C ASP A 167 -16.23 -1.57 -2.16
N ALA A 168 -15.56 -0.63 -2.85
CA ALA A 168 -16.16 0.67 -3.17
C ALA A 168 -17.48 0.58 -3.92
N LEU A 169 -17.74 -0.47 -4.68
CA LEU A 169 -19.02 -0.65 -5.39
C LEU A 169 -20.22 -0.72 -4.44
N ASN A 170 -20.03 -1.31 -3.27
CA ASN A 170 -21.07 -1.51 -2.25
C ASN A 170 -21.14 -0.38 -1.23
N LYS A 171 -20.24 0.60 -1.28
CA LYS A 171 -20.17 1.74 -0.35
C LYS A 171 -20.57 3.02 -1.09
N PRO A 172 -21.80 3.52 -0.94
CA PRO A 172 -22.33 4.64 -1.74
C PRO A 172 -21.52 5.93 -1.62
N GLN A 173 -20.86 6.16 -0.50
CA GLN A 173 -20.06 7.35 -0.20
C GLN A 173 -18.71 7.38 -0.94
N TRP A 174 -18.20 6.24 -1.39
CA TRP A 174 -16.86 6.16 -2.01
C TRP A 174 -16.92 6.29 -3.53
N LYS A 175 -15.83 6.84 -4.09
CA LYS A 175 -15.64 6.93 -5.54
C LYS A 175 -15.62 5.53 -6.16
N LYS A 176 -16.44 5.33 -7.19
CA LYS A 176 -16.57 4.02 -7.87
C LYS A 176 -15.51 3.88 -8.98
N PRO A 177 -14.83 2.73 -9.08
CA PRO A 177 -13.92 2.43 -10.19
C PRO A 177 -14.67 1.95 -11.44
N ILE A 178 -15.77 2.62 -11.80
CA ILE A 178 -16.62 2.25 -12.93
C ILE A 178 -16.17 3.01 -14.18
N VAL A 179 -15.95 2.27 -15.26
CA VAL A 179 -15.59 2.82 -16.57
C VAL A 179 -16.71 2.48 -17.57
N PRO A 180 -17.35 3.49 -18.21
CA PRO A 180 -18.36 3.28 -19.20
C PRO A 180 -17.87 2.53 -20.44
N ALA A 181 -18.78 1.85 -21.13
CA ALA A 181 -18.49 1.15 -22.38
C ALA A 181 -17.71 2.00 -23.37
N GLY A 182 -16.65 1.47 -23.96
CA GLY A 182 -15.80 2.13 -24.93
C GLY A 182 -14.89 3.24 -24.39
N LYS A 183 -15.00 3.61 -23.12
CA LYS A 183 -14.08 4.58 -22.49
C LYS A 183 -12.76 3.92 -22.12
N ARG A 184 -11.70 4.71 -22.19
CA ARG A 184 -10.36 4.29 -21.77
C ARG A 184 -10.18 4.54 -20.29
N TYR A 185 -9.79 3.50 -19.55
CA TYR A 185 -9.24 3.61 -18.20
C TYR A 185 -7.74 3.86 -18.32
N VAL A 186 -7.21 4.76 -17.52
CA VAL A 186 -5.78 4.99 -17.36
C VAL A 186 -5.51 5.27 -15.89
N SER A 187 -4.46 4.67 -15.35
CA SER A 187 -3.94 4.95 -14.01
C SER A 187 -2.44 4.77 -13.99
N GLU A 188 -1.73 5.52 -13.17
CA GLU A 188 -0.30 5.43 -12.99
C GLU A 188 0.09 5.41 -11.51
N THR A 189 1.02 4.51 -11.19
CA THR A 189 1.74 4.50 -9.92
C THR A 189 3.22 4.62 -10.19
N VAL A 190 3.92 5.45 -9.40
CA VAL A 190 5.37 5.61 -9.48
C VAL A 190 5.99 5.29 -8.14
N TYR A 191 6.89 4.31 -8.13
CA TYR A 191 7.80 4.06 -7.01
C TYR A 191 9.13 4.71 -7.32
N ARG A 192 9.46 5.80 -6.63
CA ARG A 192 10.70 6.55 -6.82
C ARG A 192 11.70 6.21 -5.74
N PHE A 193 12.80 5.57 -6.16
CA PHE A 193 13.88 5.15 -5.29
C PHE A 193 14.97 6.22 -5.19
N SER A 194 15.51 6.38 -4.00
CA SER A 194 16.64 7.24 -3.71
C SER A 194 17.50 6.64 -2.58
N TRP A 195 18.69 7.16 -2.40
CA TRP A 195 19.56 6.80 -1.28
C TRP A 195 20.34 8.04 -0.81
N ARG A 196 20.71 8.05 0.46
CA ARG A 196 21.52 9.11 1.09
C ARG A 196 22.81 8.52 1.64
#